data_b0c371b84d1965397c4a6b6798e2b388
#
_entry.id   b0c371b84d1965397c4a6b6798e2b388
#
_cell.length_a   1.000
_cell.length_b   1.000
_cell.length_c   1.000
_cell.angle_alpha   90.00
_cell.angle_beta   90.00
_cell.angle_gamma   90.00
#
_symmetry.space_group_name_H-M   'P 1'
#
loop_
_entity.id
_entity.type
_entity.pdbx_description
1 polymer ?
#
loop_
_entity_poly.entity_id
_entity_poly.type
_entity_poly.pdbx_seq_one_letter_code
_entity_poly.pdbx_strand_id
1 'polypeptide(L)'
;PYCHVKDFANIIFQIFSKKNIKRNKCEIFNAGSSKNNFNKMMVINRIKKYIKKFKIILQNDSADQRDYKVNFSKIRKIYGFKPSISIDGGIKEIIKELKKGKFQKLSNYKDKLGNYKIIKNV
;
A
#
# COMPACT_ATOMS: atom_id res chain seq x y z
N PRO A 1 5.23 -6.31 -0.96
CA PRO A 1 3.79 -6.50 -0.72
C PRO A 1 3.06 -5.17 -0.53
N TYR A 2 1.80 -5.08 -0.99
CA TYR A 2 0.97 -3.88 -0.86
C TYR A 2 -0.35 -4.24 -0.18
N CYS A 3 -0.79 -3.39 0.75
CA CYS A 3 -2.09 -3.50 1.40
C CYS A 3 -2.76 -2.12 1.39
N HIS A 4 -4.01 -2.07 1.00
CA HIS A 4 -4.77 -0.82 1.02
C HIS A 4 -5.06 -0.40 2.46
N VAL A 5 -4.98 0.89 2.76
CA VAL A 5 -5.16 1.41 4.12
C VAL A 5 -6.53 1.06 4.71
N LYS A 6 -7.59 1.03 3.90
CA LYS A 6 -8.93 0.61 4.35
C LYS A 6 -8.97 -0.86 4.76
N ASP A 7 -8.29 -1.74 4.00
CA ASP A 7 -8.19 -3.17 4.37
C ASP A 7 -7.37 -3.33 5.65
N PHE A 8 -6.32 -2.52 5.82
CA PHE A 8 -5.52 -2.53 7.04
C PHE A 8 -6.34 -2.06 8.25
N ALA A 9 -7.14 -0.99 8.11
CA ALA A 9 -8.05 -0.54 9.15
C ALA A 9 -9.12 -1.60 9.48
N ASN A 10 -9.65 -2.28 8.46
CA ASN A 10 -10.63 -3.35 8.66
C ASN A 10 -10.09 -4.53 9.47
N ILE A 11 -8.85 -4.96 9.24
CA ILE A 11 -8.27 -6.05 10.05
C ILE A 11 -8.05 -5.63 11.50
N ILE A 12 -7.61 -4.39 11.72
CA ILE A 12 -7.50 -3.85 13.08
C ILE A 12 -8.85 -3.90 13.78
N PHE A 13 -9.91 -3.40 13.12
CA PHE A 13 -11.26 -3.45 13.65
C PHE A 13 -11.73 -4.88 13.95
N GLN A 14 -11.50 -5.83 13.02
CA GLN A 14 -11.85 -7.25 13.23
C GLN A 14 -11.13 -7.87 14.43
N ILE A 15 -9.85 -7.53 14.64
CA ILE A 15 -9.09 -8.02 15.79
C ILE A 15 -9.70 -7.51 17.09
N PHE A 16 -9.99 -6.22 17.18
CA PHE A 16 -10.56 -5.63 18.40
C PHE A 16 -12.01 -6.05 18.66
N SER A 17 -12.78 -6.37 17.62
CA SER A 17 -14.18 -6.82 17.74
C SER A 17 -14.30 -8.27 18.18
N LYS A 18 -13.25 -9.08 18.14
CA LYS A 18 -13.29 -10.47 18.64
C LYS A 18 -13.24 -10.51 20.16
N LYS A 19 -14.33 -11.03 20.79
CA LYS A 19 -14.47 -11.13 22.24
C LYS A 19 -13.46 -12.06 22.94
N ASN A 20 -12.82 -13.00 22.23
CA ASN A 20 -11.96 -14.04 22.79
C ASN A 20 -10.48 -13.87 22.45
N ILE A 21 -9.96 -12.66 22.52
CA ILE A 21 -8.53 -12.45 22.42
C ILE A 21 -7.90 -12.91 23.74
N LYS A 22 -7.09 -13.96 23.69
CA LYS A 22 -6.24 -14.35 24.80
C LYS A 22 -5.22 -13.23 25.04
N ARG A 23 -5.49 -12.36 26.00
CA ARG A 23 -4.72 -11.13 26.28
C ARG A 23 -3.28 -11.35 26.74
N ASN A 24 -2.88 -12.60 26.99
CA ASN A 24 -1.59 -12.93 27.61
C ASN A 24 -0.49 -13.30 26.61
N LYS A 25 -0.74 -13.18 25.29
CA LYS A 25 0.29 -13.47 24.27
C LYS A 25 0.29 -12.39 23.21
N CYS A 26 1.48 -11.81 22.99
CA CYS A 26 1.72 -10.98 21.83
C CYS A 26 1.90 -11.88 20.60
N GLU A 27 1.06 -11.70 19.59
CA GLU A 27 1.17 -12.42 18.31
C GLU A 27 1.44 -11.44 17.18
N ILE A 28 2.39 -11.82 16.33
CA ILE A 28 2.76 -11.03 15.15
C ILE A 28 2.07 -11.61 13.92
N PHE A 29 1.47 -10.74 13.12
CA PHE A 29 0.78 -11.05 11.88
C PHE A 29 1.25 -10.14 10.75
N ASN A 30 1.43 -10.74 9.57
CA ASN A 30 1.55 -9.98 8.33
C ASN A 30 0.14 -9.71 7.80
N ALA A 31 -0.23 -8.44 7.62
CA ALA A 31 -1.54 -8.06 7.08
C ALA A 31 -1.44 -7.78 5.57
N GLY A 32 -2.21 -8.52 4.77
CA GLY A 32 -2.21 -8.38 3.33
C GLY A 32 -2.69 -9.61 2.58
N SER A 33 -2.30 -9.71 1.31
CA SER A 33 -2.60 -10.86 0.45
C SER A 33 -1.40 -11.21 -0.43
N SER A 34 -1.16 -12.50 -0.62
CA SER A 34 -0.14 -12.99 -1.55
C SER A 34 -0.40 -12.53 -3.00
N LYS A 35 -1.66 -12.22 -3.36
CA LYS A 35 -2.02 -11.63 -4.65
C LYS A 35 -1.49 -10.21 -4.83
N ASN A 36 -1.13 -9.53 -3.73
CA ASN A 36 -0.60 -8.17 -3.72
C ASN A 36 0.92 -8.13 -3.43
N ASN A 37 1.61 -9.25 -3.62
CA ASN A 37 3.08 -9.30 -3.64
C ASN A 37 3.59 -8.80 -5.00
N PHE A 38 3.61 -7.49 -5.18
CA PHE A 38 4.13 -6.81 -6.37
C PHE A 38 5.52 -6.22 -6.07
N ASN A 39 6.41 -6.24 -7.04
CA ASN A 39 7.59 -5.39 -7.04
C ASN A 39 7.29 -4.03 -7.69
N LYS A 40 8.24 -3.10 -7.64
CA LYS A 40 8.07 -1.73 -8.16
C LYS A 40 7.71 -1.73 -9.66
N MET A 41 8.38 -2.54 -10.47
CA MET A 41 8.11 -2.62 -11.92
C MET A 41 6.72 -3.19 -12.23
N MET A 42 6.27 -4.19 -11.47
CA MET A 42 4.91 -4.71 -11.61
C MET A 42 3.85 -3.65 -11.32
N VAL A 43 4.07 -2.81 -10.29
CA VAL A 43 3.17 -1.67 -9.97
C VAL A 43 3.17 -0.65 -11.11
N ILE A 44 4.35 -0.27 -11.63
CA ILE A 44 4.47 0.63 -12.78
C ILE A 44 3.68 0.09 -13.99
N ASN A 45 3.80 -1.20 -14.29
CA ASN A 45 3.07 -1.83 -15.38
C ASN A 45 1.55 -1.82 -15.16
N ARG A 46 1.08 -1.86 -13.90
CA ARG A 46 -0.35 -1.66 -13.60
C ARG A 46 -0.77 -0.20 -13.82
N ILE A 47 0.03 0.77 -13.39
CA ILE A 47 -0.24 2.21 -13.60
C ILE A 47 -0.34 2.54 -15.10
N LYS A 48 0.54 1.96 -15.95
CA LYS A 48 0.50 2.14 -17.41
C LYS A 48 -0.85 1.83 -18.05
N LYS A 49 -1.64 0.94 -17.46
CA LYS A 49 -2.99 0.61 -17.96
C LYS A 49 -3.97 1.77 -17.83
N TYR A 50 -3.74 2.67 -16.86
CA TYR A 50 -4.68 3.75 -16.53
C TYR A 50 -4.17 5.14 -16.90
N ILE A 51 -2.84 5.30 -17.01
CA ILE A 51 -2.19 6.56 -17.39
C ILE A 51 -1.26 6.26 -18.57
N LYS A 52 -1.59 6.82 -19.74
CA LYS A 52 -0.85 6.55 -20.98
C LYS A 52 0.43 7.37 -21.11
N LYS A 53 0.44 8.60 -20.57
CA LYS A 53 1.58 9.53 -20.70
C LYS A 53 2.17 9.83 -19.34
N PHE A 54 3.34 9.27 -19.03
CA PHE A 54 4.16 9.61 -17.87
C PHE A 54 5.62 9.21 -18.09
N LYS A 55 6.52 9.90 -17.40
CA LYS A 55 7.95 9.62 -17.44
C LYS A 55 8.32 8.73 -16.25
N ILE A 56 9.10 7.69 -16.50
CA ILE A 56 9.69 6.86 -15.44
C ILE A 56 11.12 7.34 -15.25
N ILE A 57 11.44 7.70 -14.01
CA ILE A 57 12.81 8.05 -13.62
C ILE A 57 13.28 6.95 -12.67
N LEU A 58 14.29 6.20 -13.08
CA LEU A 58 14.92 5.20 -12.25
C LEU A 58 16.09 5.86 -11.53
N GLN A 59 16.08 5.79 -10.20
CA GLN A 59 17.19 6.24 -9.36
C GLN A 59 17.95 5.00 -8.88
N ASN A 60 19.24 4.93 -9.16
CA ASN A 60 20.08 3.80 -8.79
C ASN A 60 20.44 3.80 -7.29
N ASP A 61 20.37 4.97 -6.62
CA ASP A 61 20.74 5.16 -5.23
C ASP A 61 19.54 5.12 -4.27
N SER A 62 18.50 4.34 -4.59
CA SER A 62 17.39 4.22 -3.66
C SER A 62 17.84 3.48 -2.38
N ALA A 63 17.67 4.13 -1.24
CA ALA A 63 18.01 3.59 0.08
C ALA A 63 17.28 2.28 0.42
N ASP A 64 16.24 1.91 -0.33
CA ASP A 64 15.46 0.70 -0.15
C ASP A 64 15.52 -0.21 -1.39
N GLN A 65 16.48 -1.12 -1.37
CA GLN A 65 16.65 -2.16 -2.39
C GLN A 65 15.89 -3.45 -2.08
N ARG A 66 15.07 -3.46 -1.02
CA ARG A 66 14.38 -4.67 -0.58
C ARG A 66 13.34 -5.12 -1.62
N ASP A 67 13.50 -6.34 -2.11
CA ASP A 67 12.50 -7.06 -2.90
C ASP A 67 12.22 -8.40 -2.19
N TYR A 68 11.05 -8.49 -1.56
CA TYR A 68 10.66 -9.67 -0.80
C TYR A 68 9.17 -9.98 -0.97
N LYS A 69 8.85 -11.26 -0.85
CA LYS A 69 7.48 -11.76 -0.79
C LYS A 69 7.11 -12.06 0.67
N VAL A 70 5.87 -11.77 1.01
CA VAL A 70 5.33 -12.02 2.35
C VAL A 70 4.27 -13.10 2.29
N ASN A 71 4.30 -14.00 3.27
CA ASN A 71 3.26 -15.00 3.46
C ASN A 71 2.20 -14.46 4.42
N PHE A 72 0.94 -14.54 4.00
CA PHE A 72 -0.22 -14.05 4.73
C PHE A 72 -1.15 -15.18 5.22
N SER A 73 -0.71 -16.43 5.17
CA SER A 73 -1.54 -17.58 5.54
C SER A 73 -1.98 -17.56 7.00
N LYS A 74 -1.12 -17.11 7.92
CA LYS A 74 -1.42 -17.04 9.35
C LYS A 74 -2.63 -16.16 9.64
N ILE A 75 -2.64 -14.92 9.14
CA ILE A 75 -3.76 -13.98 9.38
C ILE A 75 -5.05 -14.47 8.71
N ARG A 76 -4.93 -15.07 7.52
CA ARG A 76 -6.07 -15.66 6.82
C ARG A 76 -6.68 -16.83 7.60
N LYS A 77 -5.83 -17.71 8.17
CA LYS A 77 -6.28 -18.89 8.93
C LYS A 77 -6.96 -18.49 10.24
N ILE A 78 -6.40 -17.52 10.97
CA ILE A 78 -6.86 -17.17 12.32
C ILE A 78 -8.02 -16.17 12.28
N TYR A 79 -7.97 -15.18 11.41
CA TYR A 79 -8.98 -14.11 11.34
C TYR A 79 -9.89 -14.20 10.12
N GLY A 80 -9.64 -15.10 9.16
CA GLY A 80 -10.37 -15.14 7.90
C GLY A 80 -10.07 -13.93 7.00
N PHE A 81 -9.06 -13.13 7.34
CA PHE A 81 -8.79 -11.86 6.67
C PHE A 81 -8.43 -12.06 5.20
N LYS A 82 -9.16 -11.34 4.35
CA LYS A 82 -8.93 -11.24 2.90
C LYS A 82 -9.07 -9.77 2.52
N PRO A 83 -7.98 -9.11 2.08
CA PRO A 83 -8.09 -7.76 1.52
C PRO A 83 -9.11 -7.70 0.40
N SER A 84 -9.97 -6.69 0.41
CA SER A 84 -11.03 -6.46 -0.58
C SER A 84 -10.57 -5.58 -1.73
N ILE A 85 -9.56 -4.74 -1.51
CA ILE A 85 -9.09 -3.76 -2.48
C ILE A 85 -7.81 -4.27 -3.14
N SER A 86 -7.89 -4.46 -4.46
CA SER A 86 -6.75 -4.84 -5.30
C SER A 86 -5.82 -3.65 -5.53
N ILE A 87 -4.59 -3.92 -6.00
CA ILE A 87 -3.65 -2.86 -6.42
C ILE A 87 -4.26 -1.97 -7.50
N ASP A 88 -5.00 -2.54 -8.44
CA ASP A 88 -5.70 -1.79 -9.49
C ASP A 88 -6.80 -0.89 -8.90
N GLY A 89 -7.51 -1.36 -7.89
CA GLY A 89 -8.51 -0.57 -7.16
C GLY A 89 -7.88 0.66 -6.49
N GLY A 90 -6.78 0.46 -5.78
CA GLY A 90 -6.03 1.54 -5.15
C GLY A 90 -5.47 2.55 -6.16
N ILE A 91 -4.92 2.08 -7.29
CA ILE A 91 -4.44 2.96 -8.38
C ILE A 91 -5.59 3.82 -8.92
N LYS A 92 -6.76 3.23 -9.21
CA LYS A 92 -7.93 3.97 -9.69
C LYS A 92 -8.43 5.01 -8.69
N GLU A 93 -8.42 4.68 -7.39
CA GLU A 93 -8.81 5.60 -6.31
C GLU A 93 -7.87 6.81 -6.30
N ILE A 94 -6.56 6.61 -6.33
CA ILE A 94 -5.57 7.69 -6.37
C ILE A 94 -5.76 8.56 -7.62
N ILE A 95 -5.91 7.97 -8.80
CA ILE A 95 -6.13 8.71 -10.05
C ILE A 95 -7.40 9.56 -9.97
N LYS A 96 -8.48 9.01 -9.42
CA LYS A 96 -9.74 9.74 -9.22
C LYS A 96 -9.56 10.96 -8.34
N GLU A 97 -8.86 10.83 -7.21
CA GLU A 97 -8.63 11.94 -6.29
C GLU A 97 -7.67 12.99 -6.87
N LEU A 98 -6.66 12.57 -7.64
CA LEU A 98 -5.78 13.48 -8.38
C LEU A 98 -6.56 14.32 -9.41
N LYS A 99 -7.48 13.69 -10.17
CA LYS A 99 -8.32 14.38 -11.16
C LYS A 99 -9.26 15.40 -10.52
N LYS A 100 -9.69 15.20 -9.28
CA LYS A 100 -10.50 16.16 -8.52
C LYS A 100 -9.72 17.39 -8.04
N GLY A 101 -8.42 17.46 -8.31
CA GLY A 101 -7.57 18.55 -7.86
C GLY A 101 -7.32 18.58 -6.34
N LYS A 102 -7.67 17.52 -5.62
CA LYS A 102 -7.59 17.46 -4.15
C LYS A 102 -6.18 17.72 -3.62
N PHE A 103 -5.16 17.40 -4.42
CA PHE A 103 -3.75 17.58 -4.07
C PHE A 103 -3.12 18.85 -4.65
N GLN A 104 -3.84 19.65 -5.46
CA GLN A 104 -3.29 20.88 -6.07
C GLN A 104 -3.02 21.96 -5.03
N LYS A 105 -3.86 22.07 -3.99
CA LYS A 105 -3.68 23.00 -2.87
C LYS A 105 -2.55 22.59 -1.91
N LEU A 106 -1.98 21.41 -2.11
CA LEU A 106 -0.94 20.84 -1.25
C LEU A 106 0.48 21.10 -1.77
N SER A 107 0.63 22.01 -2.75
CA SER A 107 1.97 22.39 -3.28
C SER A 107 2.90 22.89 -2.16
N ASN A 108 2.35 23.54 -1.13
CA ASN A 108 3.09 24.01 0.05
C ASN A 108 3.38 22.90 1.09
N TYR A 109 2.86 21.68 0.87
CA TYR A 109 3.01 20.54 1.78
C TYR A 109 3.70 19.35 1.12
N LYS A 110 4.43 19.58 0.01
CA LYS A 110 5.10 18.49 -0.74
C LYS A 110 5.95 17.59 0.14
N ASP A 111 6.59 18.15 1.16
CA ASP A 111 7.44 17.42 2.10
C ASP A 111 6.64 16.65 3.18
N LYS A 112 5.33 16.91 3.31
CA LYS A 112 4.46 16.30 4.34
C LYS A 112 3.62 15.12 3.82
N LEU A 113 3.61 14.88 2.51
CA LEU A 113 2.76 13.85 1.89
C LEU A 113 3.46 12.52 1.64
N GLY A 114 4.71 12.42 1.94
CA GLY A 114 5.50 11.19 1.76
C GLY A 114 6.40 10.90 2.94
N ASN A 115 6.74 9.63 3.09
CA ASN A 115 7.67 9.17 4.13
C ASN A 115 9.14 9.53 3.81
N TYR A 116 9.41 10.04 2.61
CA TYR A 116 10.75 10.37 2.13
C TYR A 116 10.75 11.79 1.56
N LYS A 117 11.79 12.56 1.88
CA LYS A 117 12.05 13.84 1.21
C LYS A 117 12.33 13.57 -0.27
N ILE A 118 11.55 14.16 -1.15
CA ILE A 118 11.85 14.16 -2.59
C ILE A 118 12.94 15.20 -2.79
N ILE A 119 14.17 14.76 -2.83
CA ILE A 119 15.29 15.62 -3.24
C ILE A 119 15.11 15.87 -4.73
N LYS A 120 14.72 17.09 -5.08
CA LYS A 120 14.78 17.54 -6.46
C LYS A 120 16.27 17.75 -6.80
N ASN A 121 16.88 16.80 -7.49
CA ASN A 121 18.07 17.14 -8.25
C ASN A 121 17.59 17.95 -9.46
N VAL A 122 17.97 19.22 -9.45
CA VAL A 122 17.79 20.18 -10.54
C VAL A 122 18.63 19.73 -11.73
#